data_f7de43956e8169f468e932031bfdeed6
#
_entry.id   f7de43956e8169f468e932031bfdeed6
#
_cell.length_a   1.000
_cell.length_b   1.000
_cell.length_c   1.000
_cell.angle_alpha   90.00
_cell.angle_beta   90.00
_cell.angle_gamma   90.00
#
_symmetry.space_group_name_H-M   'P 1'
#
loop_
_entity.id
_entity.type
_entity.pdbx_description
1 polymer ?
#
loop_
_entity_poly.entity_id
_entity_poly.type
_entity_poly.pdbx_seq_one_letter_code
_entity_poly.pdbx_strand_id
1 'polypeptide(L)'
;FSDRFLRVNVTPGTTDWFDDEAWGTVLNNFGVAAQVAKQGSCKGFMFDVEQYNEGLFDYGRQRKRDSKTFDEYGAKIRQRGREWMAKVNRHFPDITVLLTFGYRIAGPPEGKERSTSHYGLLADFLDGMLEACSKQTKIVDAWEYSYPYKERTHFDEAYTTVKEKSVQWTVQPEKYRRHVQAGFGIWMDCRWRQVGWNLDDFSKNHFSYLT
;
A
#
# COMPACT_ATOMS: atom_id res chain seq x y z
N PHE A 1 -22.97 -7.21 4.24
CA PHE A 1 -21.86 -6.51 3.59
C PHE A 1 -21.51 -7.21 2.29
N SER A 2 -21.54 -6.47 1.17
CA SER A 2 -21.23 -7.00 -0.17
C SER A 2 -19.73 -6.97 -0.49
N ASP A 3 -19.01 -6.00 0.07
CA ASP A 3 -17.60 -5.78 -0.20
C ASP A 3 -16.75 -6.19 1.00
N ARG A 4 -16.22 -7.42 0.93
CA ARG A 4 -15.35 -8.00 1.97
C ARG A 4 -13.93 -8.06 1.44
N PHE A 5 -12.97 -7.80 2.32
CA PHE A 5 -11.55 -7.87 2.03
C PHE A 5 -10.86 -8.79 3.03
N LEU A 6 -9.93 -9.61 2.54
CA LEU A 6 -9.04 -10.36 3.40
C LEU A 6 -7.87 -9.44 3.82
N ARG A 7 -7.72 -9.20 5.14
CA ARG A 7 -6.57 -8.43 5.62
C ARG A 7 -5.30 -9.27 5.53
N VAL A 8 -4.27 -8.69 4.94
CA VAL A 8 -2.91 -9.23 4.85
C VAL A 8 -1.91 -8.14 5.20
N ASN A 9 -0.82 -8.50 5.83
CA ASN A 9 0.15 -7.54 6.37
C ASN A 9 1.55 -7.84 5.83
N VAL A 10 2.39 -6.81 5.77
CA VAL A 10 3.85 -6.97 5.59
C VAL A 10 4.56 -7.31 6.90
N THR A 11 3.97 -7.02 8.04
CA THR A 11 4.53 -7.28 9.37
C THR A 11 4.17 -8.70 9.86
N PRO A 12 5.12 -9.46 10.45
CA PRO A 12 6.51 -9.08 10.67
C PRO A 12 7.34 -9.20 9.38
N GLY A 13 7.94 -8.08 8.96
CA GLY A 13 8.73 -7.98 7.73
C GLY A 13 10.22 -8.26 7.96
N THR A 14 10.57 -9.44 8.40
CA THR A 14 11.97 -9.81 8.70
C THR A 14 12.71 -10.45 7.54
N THR A 15 12.01 -10.76 6.44
CA THR A 15 12.59 -11.41 5.26
C THR A 15 13.54 -10.48 4.52
N ASP A 16 14.77 -10.92 4.28
CA ASP A 16 15.72 -10.20 3.42
C ASP A 16 15.23 -10.23 1.96
N TRP A 17 15.20 -9.08 1.31
CA TRP A 17 14.78 -8.95 -0.09
C TRP A 17 15.58 -9.81 -1.07
N PHE A 18 16.84 -10.13 -0.73
CA PHE A 18 17.74 -10.95 -1.52
C PHE A 18 17.73 -12.44 -1.13
N ASP A 19 16.87 -12.84 -0.20
CA ASP A 19 16.66 -14.24 0.16
C ASP A 19 15.56 -14.84 -0.74
N ASP A 20 15.98 -15.50 -1.83
CA ASP A 20 15.05 -16.05 -2.82
C ASP A 20 14.21 -17.23 -2.26
N GLU A 21 14.76 -18.01 -1.32
CA GLU A 21 14.04 -19.14 -0.72
C GLU A 21 12.93 -18.64 0.22
N ALA A 22 13.26 -17.70 1.11
CA ALA A 22 12.27 -17.08 2.01
C ALA A 22 11.18 -16.36 1.19
N TRP A 23 11.54 -15.66 0.11
CA TRP A 23 10.56 -15.04 -0.78
C TRP A 23 9.70 -16.03 -1.52
N GLY A 24 10.22 -17.19 -1.89
CA GLY A 24 9.41 -18.30 -2.42
C GLY A 24 8.29 -18.69 -1.48
N THR A 25 8.56 -18.77 -0.19
CA THR A 25 7.56 -19.04 0.85
C THR A 25 6.54 -17.92 0.96
N VAL A 26 6.98 -16.63 0.99
CA VAL A 26 6.09 -15.47 1.01
C VAL A 26 5.13 -15.49 -0.19
N LEU A 27 5.65 -15.70 -1.39
CA LEU A 27 4.85 -15.75 -2.61
C LEU A 27 3.83 -16.89 -2.59
N ASN A 28 4.21 -18.05 -2.08
CA ASN A 28 3.28 -19.20 -1.95
C ASN A 28 2.15 -18.87 -0.97
N ASN A 29 2.44 -18.26 0.17
CA ASN A 29 1.43 -17.86 1.15
C ASN A 29 0.45 -16.84 0.56
N PHE A 30 0.92 -15.84 -0.19
CA PHE A 30 0.04 -14.88 -0.86
C PHE A 30 -0.77 -15.51 -2.00
N GLY A 31 -0.21 -16.51 -2.69
CA GLY A 31 -0.97 -17.29 -3.67
C GLY A 31 -2.15 -18.03 -3.03
N VAL A 32 -1.93 -18.67 -1.87
CA VAL A 32 -2.99 -19.34 -1.09
C VAL A 32 -4.00 -18.30 -0.58
N ALA A 33 -3.54 -17.19 -0.02
CA ALA A 33 -4.42 -16.12 0.44
C ALA A 33 -5.33 -15.59 -0.68
N ALA A 34 -4.78 -15.39 -1.89
CA ALA A 34 -5.54 -14.94 -3.05
C ALA A 34 -6.61 -15.97 -3.47
N GLN A 35 -6.27 -17.25 -3.45
CA GLN A 35 -7.21 -18.33 -3.73
C GLN A 35 -8.35 -18.36 -2.71
N VAL A 36 -8.01 -18.30 -1.42
CA VAL A 36 -9.00 -18.29 -0.32
C VAL A 36 -9.91 -17.06 -0.42
N ALA A 37 -9.34 -15.88 -0.65
CA ALA A 37 -10.12 -14.65 -0.80
C ALA A 37 -11.09 -14.74 -1.98
N LYS A 38 -10.66 -15.25 -3.14
CA LYS A 38 -11.52 -15.43 -4.32
C LYS A 38 -12.63 -16.44 -4.06
N GLN A 39 -12.31 -17.60 -3.47
CA GLN A 39 -13.29 -18.64 -3.11
C GLN A 39 -14.29 -18.14 -2.06
N GLY A 40 -13.81 -17.31 -1.09
CA GLY A 40 -14.64 -16.68 -0.07
C GLY A 40 -15.47 -15.50 -0.59
N SER A 41 -15.49 -15.24 -1.90
CA SER A 41 -16.20 -14.12 -2.53
C SER A 41 -15.78 -12.74 -1.97
N CYS A 42 -14.52 -12.60 -1.57
CA CYS A 42 -13.95 -11.30 -1.25
C CYS A 42 -13.75 -10.46 -2.52
N LYS A 43 -13.73 -9.14 -2.37
CA LYS A 43 -13.34 -8.21 -3.44
C LYS A 43 -11.83 -8.18 -3.64
N GLY A 44 -11.08 -8.51 -2.61
CA GLY A 44 -9.64 -8.51 -2.66
C GLY A 44 -8.96 -8.51 -1.31
N PHE A 45 -7.80 -7.85 -1.26
CA PHE A 45 -7.02 -7.69 -0.06
C PHE A 45 -7.14 -6.28 0.52
N MET A 46 -7.25 -6.17 1.84
CA MET A 46 -6.77 -5.02 2.58
C MET A 46 -5.30 -5.30 2.90
N PHE A 47 -4.40 -4.69 2.16
CA PHE A 47 -2.98 -4.90 2.27
C PHE A 47 -2.34 -3.81 3.13
N ASP A 48 -2.08 -4.18 4.37
CA ASP A 48 -1.45 -3.33 5.36
C ASP A 48 0.06 -3.32 5.12
N VAL A 49 0.55 -2.21 4.56
CA VAL A 49 1.97 -2.00 4.26
C VAL A 49 2.74 -1.32 5.41
N GLU A 50 2.11 -1.15 6.57
CA GLU A 50 2.77 -0.61 7.74
C GLU A 50 3.89 -1.53 8.23
N GLN A 51 5.07 -0.97 8.36
CA GLN A 51 6.27 -1.74 8.67
C GLN A 51 6.67 -1.69 10.16
N TYR A 52 5.96 -0.94 11.00
CA TYR A 52 6.14 -0.80 12.44
C TYR A 52 7.63 -0.81 12.87
N ASN A 53 8.12 -1.93 13.39
CA ASN A 53 9.46 -2.03 14.00
C ASN A 53 10.54 -2.48 13.03
N GLU A 54 10.19 -3.19 11.95
CA GLU A 54 11.17 -3.92 11.13
C GLU A 54 11.78 -3.07 10.00
N GLY A 55 11.09 -2.03 9.54
CA GLY A 55 11.57 -1.13 8.52
C GLY A 55 11.79 -1.79 7.15
N LEU A 56 10.85 -2.65 6.72
CA LEU A 56 10.94 -3.41 5.47
C LEU A 56 11.23 -2.52 4.24
N PHE A 57 10.63 -1.32 4.20
CA PHE A 57 10.79 -0.36 3.10
C PHE A 57 11.77 0.78 3.42
N ASP A 58 12.41 0.74 4.58
CA ASP A 58 13.42 1.71 5.00
C ASP A 58 14.81 1.23 4.58
N TYR A 59 15.42 1.92 3.61
CA TYR A 59 16.78 1.54 3.14
C TYR A 59 17.81 1.60 4.27
N GLY A 60 17.70 2.57 5.18
CA GLY A 60 18.61 2.71 6.31
C GLY A 60 18.63 1.50 7.26
N ARG A 61 17.58 0.67 7.24
CA ARG A 61 17.42 -0.54 8.07
C ARG A 61 17.70 -1.85 7.34
N GLN A 62 18.09 -1.77 6.06
CA GLN A 62 18.33 -3.00 5.28
C GLN A 62 19.62 -3.69 5.69
N ARG A 63 19.58 -5.04 5.76
CA ARG A 63 20.69 -5.88 6.25
C ARG A 63 21.95 -5.77 5.40
N LYS A 64 21.82 -5.54 4.10
CA LYS A 64 22.93 -5.48 3.14
C LYS A 64 23.22 -4.07 2.63
N ARG A 65 22.76 -3.02 3.34
CA ARG A 65 22.95 -1.62 2.92
C ARG A 65 24.42 -1.22 2.75
N ASP A 66 25.34 -1.87 3.48
CA ASP A 66 26.77 -1.58 3.40
C ASP A 66 27.42 -2.16 2.14
N SER A 67 26.75 -3.10 1.46
CA SER A 67 27.20 -3.78 0.25
C SER A 67 26.26 -3.62 -0.95
N LYS A 68 25.08 -3.04 -0.75
CA LYS A 68 24.05 -2.84 -1.76
C LYS A 68 23.53 -1.42 -1.73
N THR A 69 23.53 -0.75 -2.88
CA THR A 69 23.03 0.61 -3.05
C THR A 69 21.52 0.68 -2.92
N PHE A 70 20.97 1.88 -2.76
CA PHE A 70 19.53 2.14 -2.78
C PHE A 70 18.90 1.64 -4.09
N ASP A 71 19.56 1.88 -5.23
CA ASP A 71 19.07 1.48 -6.55
C ASP A 71 19.06 -0.04 -6.73
N GLU A 72 20.06 -0.75 -6.21
CA GLU A 72 20.09 -2.22 -6.21
C GLU A 72 18.95 -2.80 -5.37
N TYR A 73 18.66 -2.19 -4.21
CA TYR A 73 17.49 -2.54 -3.41
C TYR A 73 16.20 -2.23 -4.14
N GLY A 74 16.07 -1.04 -4.73
CA GLY A 74 14.92 -0.64 -5.52
C GLY A 74 14.62 -1.63 -6.66
N ALA A 75 15.65 -2.01 -7.42
CA ALA A 75 15.52 -3.00 -8.50
C ALA A 75 15.05 -4.37 -7.99
N LYS A 76 15.63 -4.86 -6.87
CA LYS A 76 15.25 -6.14 -6.27
C LYS A 76 13.81 -6.10 -5.72
N ILE A 77 13.46 -5.04 -5.02
CA ILE A 77 12.13 -4.85 -4.43
C ILE A 77 11.06 -4.72 -5.52
N ARG A 78 11.37 -4.03 -6.61
CA ARG A 78 10.49 -3.98 -7.79
C ARG A 78 10.28 -5.35 -8.42
N GLN A 79 11.34 -6.17 -8.52
CA GLN A 79 11.21 -7.57 -8.92
C GLN A 79 10.24 -8.32 -7.99
N ARG A 80 10.36 -8.16 -6.67
CA ARG A 80 9.48 -8.81 -5.69
C ARG A 80 8.03 -8.35 -5.80
N GLY A 81 7.79 -7.06 -6.00
CA GLY A 81 6.44 -6.53 -6.27
C GLY A 81 5.80 -7.15 -7.50
N ARG A 82 6.57 -7.31 -8.58
CA ARG A 82 6.13 -7.97 -9.81
C ARG A 82 5.81 -9.46 -9.58
N GLU A 83 6.68 -10.18 -8.90
CA GLU A 83 6.48 -11.59 -8.56
C GLU A 83 5.24 -11.77 -7.67
N TRP A 84 5.07 -10.89 -6.69
CA TRP A 84 3.92 -10.88 -5.79
C TRP A 84 2.61 -10.70 -6.54
N MET A 85 2.49 -9.64 -7.34
CA MET A 85 1.26 -9.36 -8.09
C MET A 85 0.98 -10.44 -9.15
N ALA A 86 2.00 -10.96 -9.82
CA ALA A 86 1.84 -12.06 -10.78
C ALA A 86 1.30 -13.32 -10.09
N LYS A 87 1.81 -13.65 -8.89
CA LYS A 87 1.34 -14.79 -8.09
C LYS A 87 -0.10 -14.60 -7.64
N VAL A 88 -0.44 -13.41 -7.14
CA VAL A 88 -1.80 -13.06 -6.71
C VAL A 88 -2.77 -13.11 -7.89
N ASN A 89 -2.45 -12.47 -9.01
CA ASN A 89 -3.32 -12.42 -10.19
C ASN A 89 -3.54 -13.79 -10.85
N ARG A 90 -2.63 -14.75 -10.67
CA ARG A 90 -2.86 -16.13 -11.14
C ARG A 90 -4.11 -16.75 -10.51
N HIS A 91 -4.41 -16.43 -9.25
CA HIS A 91 -5.55 -16.96 -8.52
C HIS A 91 -6.73 -15.98 -8.44
N PHE A 92 -6.45 -14.69 -8.55
CA PHE A 92 -7.44 -13.63 -8.42
C PHE A 92 -7.17 -12.47 -9.41
N PRO A 93 -7.46 -12.64 -10.73
CA PRO A 93 -7.08 -11.67 -11.75
C PRO A 93 -7.82 -10.33 -11.68
N ASP A 94 -9.01 -10.30 -11.09
CA ASP A 94 -9.86 -9.12 -10.91
C ASP A 94 -9.81 -8.54 -9.49
N ILE A 95 -8.71 -8.82 -8.76
CA ILE A 95 -8.54 -8.40 -7.37
C ILE A 95 -8.52 -6.88 -7.22
N THR A 96 -9.13 -6.39 -6.12
CA THR A 96 -8.90 -5.05 -5.60
C THR A 96 -7.94 -5.12 -4.41
N VAL A 97 -6.84 -4.38 -4.46
CA VAL A 97 -5.88 -4.27 -3.36
C VAL A 97 -6.04 -2.90 -2.72
N LEU A 98 -6.58 -2.87 -1.49
CA LEU A 98 -6.63 -1.67 -0.66
C LEU A 98 -5.30 -1.57 0.09
N LEU A 99 -4.55 -0.48 -0.13
CA LEU A 99 -3.31 -0.20 0.58
C LEU A 99 -3.60 0.76 1.74
N THR A 100 -3.05 0.53 2.92
CA THR A 100 -3.07 1.53 4.01
C THR A 100 -2.37 2.81 3.56
N PHE A 101 -1.22 2.68 2.91
CA PHE A 101 -0.46 3.78 2.32
C PHE A 101 -0.07 3.45 0.87
N GLY A 102 -0.17 4.43 -0.02
CA GLY A 102 0.30 4.33 -1.39
C GLY A 102 1.63 5.06 -1.63
N TYR A 103 1.80 5.57 -2.83
CA TYR A 103 3.08 6.18 -3.27
C TYR A 103 3.51 7.42 -2.49
N ARG A 104 2.56 8.20 -1.97
CA ARG A 104 2.88 9.46 -1.29
C ARG A 104 3.81 9.29 -0.08
N ILE A 105 3.67 8.19 0.67
CA ILE A 105 4.50 7.96 1.86
C ILE A 105 5.96 7.64 1.50
N ALA A 106 6.21 7.14 0.29
CA ALA A 106 7.55 6.87 -0.21
C ALA A 106 8.31 8.15 -0.58
N GLY A 107 7.59 9.26 -0.81
CA GLY A 107 8.19 10.54 -1.12
C GLY A 107 9.01 11.09 0.07
N PRO A 108 10.23 11.58 -0.17
CA PRO A 108 11.04 12.17 0.88
C PRO A 108 10.47 13.53 1.31
N PRO A 109 10.83 14.03 2.50
CA PRO A 109 10.68 15.44 2.83
C PRO A 109 11.37 16.34 1.81
N GLU A 110 10.91 17.58 1.69
CA GLU A 110 11.47 18.55 0.76
C GLU A 110 12.99 18.69 0.95
N GLY A 111 13.73 18.68 -0.15
CA GLY A 111 15.21 18.78 -0.14
C GLY A 111 15.95 17.52 0.32
N LYS A 112 15.25 16.40 0.51
CA LYS A 112 15.85 15.11 0.87
C LYS A 112 15.72 14.10 -0.25
N GLU A 113 16.62 13.12 -0.24
CA GLU A 113 16.56 12.00 -1.17
C GLU A 113 15.61 10.89 -0.67
N ARG A 114 15.03 10.14 -1.59
CA ARG A 114 14.13 9.02 -1.28
C ARG A 114 14.80 7.93 -0.43
N SER A 115 16.13 7.75 -0.60
CA SER A 115 16.93 6.83 0.21
C SER A 115 16.93 7.13 1.72
N THR A 116 16.57 8.36 2.11
CA THR A 116 16.45 8.77 3.51
C THR A 116 15.03 8.67 4.07
N SER A 117 14.05 8.32 3.22
CA SER A 117 12.66 8.17 3.65
C SER A 117 12.43 6.82 4.31
N HIS A 118 11.69 6.82 5.41
CA HIS A 118 11.30 5.60 6.13
C HIS A 118 10.55 4.58 5.25
N TYR A 119 9.83 5.03 4.23
CA TYR A 119 9.14 4.19 3.24
C TYR A 119 9.73 4.32 1.82
N GLY A 120 10.98 4.77 1.70
CA GLY A 120 11.58 5.12 0.41
C GLY A 120 11.55 3.99 -0.64
N LEU A 121 11.64 2.74 -0.21
CA LEU A 121 11.62 1.56 -1.07
C LEU A 121 10.20 1.08 -1.41
N LEU A 122 9.14 1.61 -0.78
CA LEU A 122 7.77 1.16 -1.04
C LEU A 122 7.34 1.46 -2.48
N ALA A 123 7.72 2.61 -3.05
CA ALA A 123 7.38 2.96 -4.42
C ALA A 123 7.89 1.92 -5.43
N ASP A 124 9.08 1.36 -5.20
CA ASP A 124 9.65 0.32 -6.07
C ASP A 124 8.83 -0.98 -5.99
N PHE A 125 8.36 -1.36 -4.81
CA PHE A 125 7.46 -2.51 -4.65
C PHE A 125 6.14 -2.31 -5.39
N LEU A 126 5.53 -1.13 -5.23
CA LEU A 126 4.28 -0.77 -5.90
C LEU A 126 4.44 -0.69 -7.43
N ASP A 127 5.58 -0.20 -7.91
CA ASP A 127 5.91 -0.21 -9.34
C ASP A 127 5.98 -1.64 -9.90
N GLY A 128 6.61 -2.55 -9.15
CA GLY A 128 6.62 -3.97 -9.49
C GLY A 128 5.21 -4.56 -9.54
N MET A 129 4.35 -4.22 -8.58
CA MET A 129 2.95 -4.62 -8.62
C MET A 129 2.25 -4.12 -9.88
N LEU A 130 2.40 -2.84 -10.22
CA LEU A 130 1.82 -2.25 -11.43
C LEU A 130 2.30 -2.94 -12.71
N GLU A 131 3.58 -3.36 -12.77
CA GLU A 131 4.12 -4.09 -13.92
C GLU A 131 3.36 -5.37 -14.23
N ALA A 132 2.92 -6.08 -13.19
CA ALA A 132 2.26 -7.38 -13.29
C ALA A 132 0.74 -7.33 -13.13
N CYS A 133 0.14 -6.15 -12.94
CA CYS A 133 -1.32 -6.01 -12.86
C CYS A 133 -2.00 -6.61 -14.08
N SER A 134 -3.02 -7.45 -13.87
CA SER A 134 -3.97 -7.82 -14.90
C SER A 134 -4.79 -6.58 -15.34
N LYS A 135 -5.48 -6.66 -16.46
CA LYS A 135 -6.33 -5.54 -16.94
C LYS A 135 -7.43 -5.15 -15.95
N GLN A 136 -7.87 -6.09 -15.11
CA GLN A 136 -8.99 -5.93 -14.17
C GLN A 136 -8.55 -5.61 -12.75
N THR A 137 -7.26 -5.77 -12.42
CA THR A 137 -6.72 -5.44 -11.10
C THR A 137 -6.91 -3.96 -10.79
N LYS A 138 -7.33 -3.68 -9.55
CA LYS A 138 -7.42 -2.32 -9.00
C LYS A 138 -6.50 -2.22 -7.78
N ILE A 139 -5.80 -1.12 -7.66
CA ILE A 139 -5.03 -0.75 -6.47
C ILE A 139 -5.67 0.51 -5.92
N VAL A 140 -6.09 0.50 -4.67
CA VAL A 140 -6.69 1.65 -4.01
C VAL A 140 -5.73 2.13 -2.93
N ASP A 141 -5.23 3.35 -3.07
CA ASP A 141 -4.58 4.06 -1.98
C ASP A 141 -5.69 4.49 -1.02
N ALA A 142 -5.85 3.76 0.08
CA ALA A 142 -6.91 3.99 1.05
C ALA A 142 -6.62 5.18 1.98
N TRP A 143 -5.52 5.88 1.74
CA TRP A 143 -5.17 7.18 2.33
C TRP A 143 -5.49 7.27 3.82
N GLU A 144 -4.79 6.49 4.62
CA GLU A 144 -5.02 6.40 6.07
C GLU A 144 -4.86 7.75 6.80
N TYR A 145 -4.17 8.70 6.17
CA TYR A 145 -4.10 10.09 6.66
C TYR A 145 -5.46 10.79 6.78
N SER A 146 -6.53 10.23 6.19
CA SER A 146 -7.88 10.82 6.24
C SER A 146 -8.62 10.61 7.56
N TYR A 147 -8.09 9.82 8.49
CA TYR A 147 -8.72 9.60 9.79
C TYR A 147 -9.13 10.88 10.55
N PRO A 148 -8.32 11.97 10.59
CA PRO A 148 -8.70 13.22 11.24
C PRO A 148 -9.47 14.19 10.35
N TYR A 149 -9.80 13.84 9.10
CA TYR A 149 -10.42 14.78 8.16
C TYR A 149 -11.85 15.13 8.58
N LYS A 150 -12.17 16.42 8.52
CA LYS A 150 -13.47 16.95 8.93
C LYS A 150 -14.14 17.79 7.83
N GLU A 151 -13.39 18.17 6.80
CA GLU A 151 -13.84 19.09 5.77
C GLU A 151 -13.63 18.49 4.39
N ARG A 152 -14.53 18.84 3.48
CA ARG A 152 -14.47 18.36 2.09
C ARG A 152 -13.13 18.72 1.42
N THR A 153 -12.60 19.90 1.70
CA THR A 153 -11.33 20.37 1.15
C THR A 153 -10.18 19.41 1.41
N HIS A 154 -10.13 18.79 2.60
CA HIS A 154 -9.11 17.80 2.93
C HIS A 154 -9.20 16.56 2.04
N PHE A 155 -10.42 16.10 1.75
CA PHE A 155 -10.64 14.95 0.84
C PHE A 155 -10.31 15.30 -0.60
N ASP A 156 -10.69 16.51 -1.07
CA ASP A 156 -10.37 16.99 -2.42
C ASP A 156 -8.85 17.12 -2.62
N GLU A 157 -8.12 17.64 -1.63
CA GLU A 157 -6.66 17.72 -1.64
C GLU A 157 -6.00 16.33 -1.63
N ALA A 158 -6.51 15.40 -0.82
CA ALA A 158 -6.04 14.03 -0.79
C ALA A 158 -6.28 13.31 -2.11
N TYR A 159 -7.47 13.47 -2.70
CA TYR A 159 -7.79 12.93 -4.02
C TYR A 159 -6.81 13.46 -5.08
N THR A 160 -6.59 14.77 -5.13
CA THR A 160 -5.63 15.40 -6.03
C THR A 160 -4.21 14.86 -5.79
N THR A 161 -3.84 14.65 -4.52
CA THR A 161 -2.53 14.10 -4.18
C THR A 161 -2.38 12.68 -4.72
N VAL A 162 -3.35 11.81 -4.51
CA VAL A 162 -3.31 10.44 -5.03
C VAL A 162 -3.37 10.43 -6.56
N LYS A 163 -4.29 11.14 -7.17
CA LYS A 163 -4.54 11.00 -8.61
C LYS A 163 -3.56 11.76 -9.50
N GLU A 164 -2.97 12.84 -9.00
CA GLU A 164 -2.15 13.75 -9.81
C GLU A 164 -0.72 13.87 -9.28
N LYS A 165 -0.53 14.20 -7.99
CA LYS A 165 0.80 14.50 -7.46
C LYS A 165 1.64 13.25 -7.25
N SER A 166 1.05 12.14 -6.80
CA SER A 166 1.80 10.91 -6.50
C SER A 166 2.32 10.18 -7.76
N VAL A 167 1.83 10.55 -8.94
CA VAL A 167 2.36 10.05 -10.23
C VAL A 167 3.86 10.33 -10.39
N GLN A 168 4.39 11.38 -9.79
CA GLN A 168 5.83 11.68 -9.83
C GLN A 168 6.71 10.60 -9.16
N TRP A 169 6.14 9.77 -8.29
CA TRP A 169 6.88 8.76 -7.54
C TRP A 169 6.91 7.38 -8.22
N THR A 170 6.21 7.22 -9.32
CA THR A 170 6.19 5.98 -10.09
C THR A 170 6.99 6.11 -11.38
N VAL A 171 7.62 5.02 -11.79
CA VAL A 171 8.21 4.89 -13.14
C VAL A 171 7.22 4.23 -14.13
N GLN A 172 5.96 4.01 -13.70
CA GLN A 172 4.87 3.41 -14.49
C GLN A 172 3.65 4.35 -14.59
N PRO A 173 3.78 5.60 -15.06
CA PRO A 173 2.73 6.61 -14.94
C PRO A 173 1.43 6.24 -15.66
N GLU A 174 1.49 5.54 -16.78
CA GLU A 174 0.31 5.10 -17.51
C GLU A 174 -0.46 3.98 -16.77
N LYS A 175 0.29 3.00 -16.24
CA LYS A 175 -0.30 1.94 -15.42
C LYS A 175 -0.85 2.50 -14.12
N TYR A 176 -0.15 3.45 -13.50
CA TYR A 176 -0.64 4.16 -12.34
C TYR A 176 -2.02 4.76 -12.58
N ARG A 177 -2.16 5.60 -13.62
CA ARG A 177 -3.44 6.24 -13.95
C ARG A 177 -4.56 5.24 -14.22
N ARG A 178 -4.23 4.08 -14.79
CA ARG A 178 -5.19 3.02 -15.11
C ARG A 178 -5.64 2.24 -13.89
N HIS A 179 -4.73 1.88 -13.00
CA HIS A 179 -4.96 0.90 -11.95
C HIS A 179 -5.11 1.52 -10.57
N VAL A 180 -4.51 2.71 -10.30
CA VAL A 180 -4.55 3.34 -8.98
C VAL A 180 -5.75 4.25 -8.83
N GLN A 181 -6.50 4.01 -7.76
CA GLN A 181 -7.67 4.78 -7.35
C GLN A 181 -7.43 5.38 -5.96
N ALA A 182 -8.10 6.49 -5.67
CA ALA A 182 -8.13 7.07 -4.35
C ALA A 182 -9.26 6.43 -3.52
N GLY A 183 -8.95 6.11 -2.28
CA GLY A 183 -9.88 5.75 -1.23
C GLY A 183 -9.58 6.57 0.01
N PHE A 184 -10.41 6.44 1.03
CA PHE A 184 -10.21 7.18 2.28
C PHE A 184 -10.43 6.23 3.45
N GLY A 185 -9.43 6.12 4.32
CA GLY A 185 -9.54 5.40 5.56
C GLY A 185 -10.48 6.12 6.52
N ILE A 186 -11.37 5.36 7.16
CA ILE A 186 -12.27 5.87 8.19
C ILE A 186 -12.03 5.04 9.45
N TRP A 187 -11.62 5.71 10.52
CA TRP A 187 -11.42 5.06 11.80
C TRP A 187 -12.71 5.07 12.59
N MET A 188 -13.27 3.89 12.85
CA MET A 188 -14.55 3.74 13.54
C MET A 188 -14.41 3.72 15.06
N ASP A 189 -13.20 3.53 15.60
CA ASP A 189 -12.93 3.56 17.04
C ASP A 189 -12.69 5.00 17.53
N CYS A 190 -13.76 5.65 17.93
CA CYS A 190 -13.75 7.02 18.42
C CYS A 190 -13.03 7.24 19.77
N ARG A 191 -12.63 6.18 20.44
CA ARG A 191 -11.92 6.25 21.73
C ARG A 191 -10.44 5.87 21.64
N TRP A 192 -9.97 5.53 20.47
CA TRP A 192 -8.59 5.12 20.27
C TRP A 192 -7.62 6.21 20.76
N ARG A 193 -6.84 5.84 21.79
CA ARG A 193 -5.85 6.70 22.48
C ARG A 193 -6.38 8.04 23.01
N GLN A 194 -7.67 8.20 23.22
CA GLN A 194 -8.27 9.43 23.73
C GLN A 194 -7.89 10.70 22.96
N VAL A 195 -7.72 10.62 21.66
CA VAL A 195 -7.23 11.73 20.81
C VAL A 195 -8.35 12.70 20.43
N GLY A 196 -9.19 13.11 21.35
CA GLY A 196 -10.21 14.14 21.13
C GLY A 196 -11.30 13.79 20.09
N TRP A 197 -11.32 12.60 19.58
CA TRP A 197 -12.35 12.12 18.67
C TRP A 197 -13.48 11.53 19.51
N ASN A 198 -14.63 12.10 19.42
CA ASN A 198 -15.83 11.51 19.98
C ASN A 198 -16.72 11.00 18.85
N LEU A 199 -17.66 10.13 19.18
CA LEU A 199 -18.56 9.51 18.21
C LEU A 199 -19.37 10.55 17.44
N ASP A 200 -19.77 11.64 18.13
CA ASP A 200 -20.54 12.71 17.52
C ASP A 200 -19.71 13.48 16.49
N ASP A 201 -18.45 13.81 16.80
CA ASP A 201 -17.56 14.49 15.88
C ASP A 201 -17.22 13.58 14.69
N PHE A 202 -16.99 12.32 14.95
CA PHE A 202 -16.70 11.35 13.92
C PHE A 202 -17.89 11.17 12.97
N SER A 203 -19.08 10.90 13.50
CA SER A 203 -20.28 10.70 12.67
C SER A 203 -20.69 11.97 11.91
N LYS A 204 -20.61 13.11 12.53
CA LYS A 204 -20.96 14.40 11.88
C LYS A 204 -19.98 14.80 10.79
N ASN A 205 -18.69 14.52 10.99
CA ASN A 205 -17.65 15.03 10.10
C ASN A 205 -17.21 14.03 9.02
N HIS A 206 -17.31 12.72 9.25
CA HIS A 206 -16.95 11.72 8.26
C HIS A 206 -18.13 11.27 7.41
N PHE A 207 -19.23 10.87 8.02
CA PHE A 207 -20.33 10.29 7.26
C PHE A 207 -21.14 11.32 6.48
N SER A 208 -21.17 12.61 6.87
CA SER A 208 -21.86 13.65 6.12
C SER A 208 -21.23 13.97 4.77
N TYR A 209 -19.98 13.56 4.51
CA TYR A 209 -19.28 13.77 3.24
C TYR A 209 -19.22 12.50 2.36
N LEU A 210 -19.60 11.36 2.91
CA LEU A 210 -19.56 10.07 2.21
C LEU A 210 -20.97 9.64 1.72
N THR A 211 -22.00 10.30 2.16
CA THR A 211 -23.40 10.13 1.73
C THR A 211 -23.86 11.28 0.87
#